data_a68883f00b46a0059c04bed06e0c2703
#
_entry.id   a68883f00b46a0059c04bed06e0c2703
#
_cell.length_a   1.000
_cell.length_b   1.000
_cell.length_c   1.000
_cell.angle_alpha   90.00
_cell.angle_beta   90.00
_cell.angle_gamma   90.00
#
_symmetry.space_group_name_H-M   'P 1'
#
loop_
_entity.id
_entity.type
_entity.pdbx_description
1 polymer ?
#
loop_
_entity_poly.entity_id
_entity_poly.type
_entity_poly.pdbx_seq_one_letter_code
_entity_poly.pdbx_strand_id
1 'polypeptide(L)'
;MGKVIAVCISEKKGTQKKNVGSARFVEDWGIQGDAHAGKWHRQVSLLSHEKVEAFRARGAVVDDGAFGENLVVEGYDFKTLPIGTKFRCGDVELELTQVGKECHSHCEIYKVMGDCIMPREGVFTRVLHGGTISARSWDNQVEFQVTLPKAGREGDFHG
;
A
#
# COMPACT_ATOMS: atom_id res chain seq x y z
N MET A 1 7.58 11.79 8.47
CA MET A 1 6.18 11.45 8.77
C MET A 1 5.36 11.58 7.51
N GLY A 2 4.50 10.63 7.22
CA GLY A 2 3.72 10.62 6.00
C GLY A 2 2.23 10.80 6.23
N LYS A 3 1.48 10.88 5.12
CA LYS A 3 0.03 11.03 5.16
C LYS A 3 -0.62 10.09 4.15
N VAL A 4 -1.79 9.55 4.52
CA VAL A 4 -2.59 8.74 3.61
C VAL A 4 -3.31 9.68 2.64
N ILE A 5 -3.07 9.50 1.35
CA ILE A 5 -3.66 10.31 0.28
C ILE A 5 -4.94 9.66 -0.23
N ALA A 6 -4.97 8.32 -0.32
CA ALA A 6 -6.12 7.60 -0.86
C ALA A 6 -6.25 6.23 -0.21
N VAL A 7 -7.49 5.78 -0.08
CA VAL A 7 -7.85 4.42 0.37
C VAL A 7 -8.69 3.79 -0.73
N CYS A 8 -8.17 2.72 -1.33
CA CYS A 8 -8.75 2.14 -2.55
C CYS A 8 -9.07 0.67 -2.36
N ILE A 9 -10.21 0.26 -2.90
CA ILE A 9 -10.65 -1.13 -2.88
C ILE A 9 -11.23 -1.55 -4.23
N SER A 10 -11.30 -2.85 -4.46
CA SER A 10 -12.05 -3.42 -5.58
C SER A 10 -12.76 -4.69 -5.10
N GLU A 11 -13.90 -5.00 -5.73
CA GLU A 11 -14.64 -6.20 -5.40
C GLU A 11 -14.03 -7.45 -6.05
N LYS A 12 -13.30 -7.28 -7.15
CA LYS A 12 -12.71 -8.39 -7.91
C LYS A 12 -11.21 -8.22 -8.05
N LYS A 13 -10.48 -9.34 -7.98
CA LYS A 13 -9.06 -9.38 -8.27
C LYS A 13 -8.81 -9.07 -9.74
N GLY A 14 -7.66 -8.46 -10.03
CA GLY A 14 -7.26 -8.16 -11.40
C GLY A 14 -7.94 -6.93 -12.00
N THR A 15 -8.74 -6.20 -11.23
CA THR A 15 -9.36 -4.96 -11.66
C THR A 15 -8.73 -3.77 -10.98
N GLN A 16 -8.89 -2.59 -11.58
CA GLN A 16 -8.46 -1.35 -10.93
C GLN A 16 -9.28 -1.13 -9.66
N LYS A 17 -8.61 -0.63 -8.63
CA LYS A 17 -9.28 -0.26 -7.39
C LYS A 17 -9.77 1.18 -7.49
N LYS A 18 -10.79 1.50 -6.69
CA LYS A 18 -11.36 2.84 -6.65
C LYS A 18 -11.13 3.46 -5.29
N ASN A 19 -10.83 4.75 -5.28
CA ASN A 19 -10.66 5.50 -4.04
C ASN A 19 -12.03 5.67 -3.37
N VAL A 20 -12.19 5.00 -2.23
CA VAL A 20 -13.43 5.10 -1.44
C VAL A 20 -13.29 6.07 -0.27
N GLY A 21 -12.10 6.61 -0.07
CA GLY A 21 -11.81 7.62 0.93
C GLY A 21 -11.70 7.12 2.35
N SER A 22 -12.41 6.07 2.71
CA SER A 22 -12.40 5.51 4.05
C SER A 22 -12.72 4.02 3.98
N ALA A 23 -12.08 3.22 4.82
CA ALA A 23 -12.34 1.79 4.88
C ALA A 23 -11.99 1.23 6.25
N ARG A 24 -12.61 0.09 6.59
CA ARG A 24 -12.33 -0.63 7.82
C ARG A 24 -11.29 -1.71 7.54
N PHE A 25 -10.25 -1.71 8.36
CA PHE A 25 -9.18 -2.70 8.32
C PHE A 25 -9.46 -3.76 9.39
N VAL A 26 -9.34 -5.02 9.03
CA VAL A 26 -9.66 -6.14 9.91
C VAL A 26 -8.38 -6.93 10.18
N GLU A 27 -8.12 -7.21 11.46
CA GLU A 27 -6.92 -7.93 11.89
C GLU A 27 -6.79 -9.27 11.17
N ASP A 28 -5.59 -9.55 10.67
CA ASP A 28 -5.23 -10.77 9.93
C ASP A 28 -6.22 -11.09 8.79
N TRP A 29 -6.73 -10.06 8.15
CA TRP A 29 -7.66 -10.21 7.03
C TRP A 29 -7.34 -9.22 5.91
N GLY A 30 -7.41 -7.93 6.20
CA GLY A 30 -7.21 -6.87 5.23
C GLY A 30 -8.32 -5.84 5.29
N ILE A 31 -8.64 -5.22 4.16
CA ILE A 31 -9.68 -4.20 4.10
C ILE A 31 -11.03 -4.86 3.83
N GLN A 32 -12.01 -4.55 4.66
CA GLN A 32 -13.37 -5.07 4.49
C GLN A 32 -13.91 -4.68 3.10
N GLY A 33 -14.36 -5.65 2.35
CA GLY A 33 -14.91 -5.45 1.00
C GLY A 33 -13.90 -5.46 -0.11
N ASP A 34 -12.60 -5.59 0.19
CA ASP A 34 -11.56 -5.63 -0.83
C ASP A 34 -11.25 -7.05 -1.28
N ALA A 35 -11.01 -7.21 -2.58
CA ALA A 35 -10.79 -8.50 -3.20
C ALA A 35 -9.52 -9.21 -2.71
N HIS A 36 -8.52 -8.47 -2.24
CA HIS A 36 -7.26 -9.04 -1.75
C HIS A 36 -7.29 -9.36 -0.26
N ALA A 37 -8.40 -9.09 0.43
CA ALA A 37 -8.54 -9.49 1.82
C ALA A 37 -8.52 -11.02 1.93
N GLY A 38 -7.87 -11.53 2.97
CA GLY A 38 -7.75 -12.97 3.20
C GLY A 38 -6.59 -13.27 4.13
N LYS A 39 -6.48 -14.52 4.54
CA LYS A 39 -5.41 -14.96 5.44
C LYS A 39 -4.17 -15.32 4.64
N TRP A 40 -3.44 -14.30 4.22
CA TRP A 40 -2.19 -14.45 3.50
C TRP A 40 -1.34 -13.20 3.71
N HIS A 41 -0.18 -13.13 3.03
CA HIS A 41 0.78 -12.05 3.28
C HIS A 41 0.56 -10.79 2.43
N ARG A 42 -0.41 -10.80 1.53
CA ARG A 42 -0.72 -9.65 0.66
C ARG A 42 -2.10 -9.08 0.96
N GLN A 43 -2.38 -8.84 2.24
CA GLN A 43 -3.69 -8.37 2.66
C GLN A 43 -3.97 -6.93 2.25
N VAL A 44 -2.96 -6.06 2.35
CA VAL A 44 -3.09 -4.64 2.01
C VAL A 44 -1.84 -4.22 1.25
N SER A 45 -2.03 -3.59 0.11
CA SER A 45 -0.91 -3.07 -0.69
C SER A 45 -0.76 -1.57 -0.52
N LEU A 46 0.49 -1.10 -0.55
CA LEU A 46 0.85 0.30 -0.39
C LEU A 46 1.67 0.78 -1.58
N LEU A 47 1.45 2.02 -2.00
CA LEU A 47 2.20 2.64 -3.07
C LEU A 47 2.52 4.08 -2.70
N SER A 48 3.73 4.53 -3.00
CA SER A 48 4.17 5.88 -2.72
C SER A 48 3.46 6.87 -3.63
N HIS A 49 2.85 7.90 -3.04
CA HIS A 49 2.20 8.98 -3.78
C HIS A 49 3.20 9.67 -4.73
N GLU A 50 4.43 9.90 -4.28
CA GLU A 50 5.46 10.54 -5.09
C GLU A 50 5.78 9.73 -6.34
N LYS A 51 5.76 8.40 -6.23
CA LYS A 51 6.00 7.53 -7.39
C LYS A 51 4.83 7.54 -8.37
N VAL A 52 3.60 7.64 -7.87
CA VAL A 52 2.41 7.79 -8.70
C VAL A 52 2.46 9.12 -9.45
N GLU A 53 2.80 10.21 -8.76
CA GLU A 53 2.90 11.53 -9.38
C GLU A 53 4.01 11.57 -10.43
N ALA A 54 5.16 10.94 -10.17
CA ALA A 54 6.24 10.86 -11.15
C ALA A 54 5.80 10.10 -12.40
N PHE A 55 4.99 9.06 -12.23
CA PHE A 55 4.45 8.30 -13.35
C PHE A 55 3.44 9.13 -14.16
N ARG A 56 2.58 9.89 -13.48
CA ARG A 56 1.65 10.83 -14.13
C ARG A 56 2.41 11.89 -14.93
N ALA A 57 3.54 12.37 -14.42
CA ALA A 57 4.38 13.35 -15.12
C ALA A 57 4.96 12.81 -16.43
N ARG A 58 5.01 11.47 -16.59
CA ARG A 58 5.41 10.83 -17.85
C ARG A 58 4.29 10.78 -18.87
N GLY A 59 3.11 11.30 -18.55
CA GLY A 59 1.95 11.33 -19.44
C GLY A 59 0.88 10.31 -19.11
N ALA A 60 1.02 9.54 -18.02
CA ALA A 60 0.01 8.57 -17.63
C ALA A 60 -1.24 9.25 -17.09
N VAL A 61 -2.42 8.79 -17.57
CA VAL A 61 -3.71 9.24 -17.07
C VAL A 61 -4.24 8.12 -16.18
N VAL A 62 -3.95 8.20 -14.88
CA VAL A 62 -4.30 7.16 -13.93
C VAL A 62 -4.86 7.79 -12.66
N ASP A 63 -5.92 7.20 -12.13
CA ASP A 63 -6.49 7.56 -10.83
C ASP A 63 -5.78 6.77 -9.73
N ASP A 64 -5.93 7.22 -8.48
CA ASP A 64 -5.48 6.42 -7.34
C ASP A 64 -6.25 5.09 -7.36
N GLY A 65 -5.54 4.00 -7.13
CA GLY A 65 -6.11 2.65 -7.22
C GLY A 65 -5.90 1.96 -8.56
N ALA A 66 -5.46 2.70 -9.59
CA ALA A 66 -5.35 2.18 -10.95
C ALA A 66 -4.34 1.03 -11.07
N PHE A 67 -3.32 1.00 -10.19
CA PHE A 67 -2.30 -0.05 -10.19
C PHE A 67 -2.70 -1.26 -9.32
N GLY A 68 -3.88 -1.22 -8.72
CA GLY A 68 -4.32 -2.25 -7.78
C GLY A 68 -3.88 -2.00 -6.35
N GLU A 69 -3.34 -0.82 -6.06
CA GLU A 69 -2.92 -0.46 -4.70
C GLU A 69 -4.11 -0.13 -3.82
N ASN A 70 -3.98 -0.44 -2.52
CA ASN A 70 -4.98 -0.09 -1.52
C ASN A 70 -4.72 1.28 -0.91
N LEU A 71 -3.52 1.52 -0.40
CA LEU A 71 -3.16 2.79 0.22
C LEU A 71 -2.15 3.53 -0.64
N VAL A 72 -2.46 4.78 -0.95
CA VAL A 72 -1.50 5.71 -1.55
C VAL A 72 -1.05 6.63 -0.43
N VAL A 73 0.25 6.64 -0.16
CA VAL A 73 0.82 7.33 1.00
C VAL A 73 1.94 8.25 0.57
N GLU A 74 1.89 9.48 1.08
CA GLU A 74 2.93 10.49 0.84
C GLU A 74 3.99 10.44 1.93
N GLY A 75 5.24 10.63 1.57
CA GLY A 75 6.33 10.83 2.51
C GLY A 75 7.32 9.69 2.65
N TYR A 76 7.07 8.54 2.01
CA TYR A 76 7.95 7.38 2.13
C TYR A 76 8.25 6.74 0.79
N ASP A 77 9.47 6.19 0.67
CA ASP A 77 9.85 5.29 -0.42
C ASP A 77 9.81 3.86 0.12
N PHE A 78 8.66 3.20 -0.03
CA PHE A 78 8.38 1.92 0.62
C PHE A 78 9.32 0.80 0.19
N LYS A 79 9.81 0.81 -1.06
CA LYS A 79 10.66 -0.28 -1.56
C LYS A 79 12.01 -0.36 -0.84
N THR A 80 12.42 0.71 -0.16
CA THR A 80 13.68 0.74 0.57
C THR A 80 13.57 0.20 1.98
N LEU A 81 12.37 -0.14 2.44
CA LEU A 81 12.13 -0.57 3.81
C LEU A 81 12.30 -2.08 3.93
N PRO A 82 12.89 -2.56 5.04
CA PRO A 82 13.06 -4.00 5.24
C PRO A 82 11.75 -4.70 5.60
N ILE A 83 11.66 -5.98 5.27
CA ILE A 83 10.55 -6.83 5.70
C ILE A 83 10.46 -6.80 7.22
N GLY A 84 9.25 -6.74 7.74
CA GLY A 84 9.01 -6.60 9.18
C GLY A 84 8.82 -5.17 9.65
N THR A 85 9.04 -4.20 8.77
CA THR A 85 8.74 -2.79 9.08
C THR A 85 7.27 -2.66 9.44
N LYS A 86 6.97 -1.90 10.48
CA LYS A 86 5.61 -1.68 10.93
C LYS A 86 5.14 -0.27 10.58
N PHE A 87 3.89 -0.19 10.17
CA PHE A 87 3.23 1.07 9.83
C PHE A 87 2.07 1.26 10.79
N ARG A 88 1.89 2.50 11.24
CA ARG A 88 0.78 2.84 12.11
C ARG A 88 0.02 4.03 11.54
N CYS A 89 -1.30 3.88 11.46
CA CYS A 89 -2.19 4.93 10.99
C CYS A 89 -3.44 4.90 11.87
N GLY A 90 -3.52 5.84 12.82
CA GLY A 90 -4.56 5.80 13.85
C GLY A 90 -4.46 4.51 14.66
N ASP A 91 -5.53 3.75 14.71
CA ASP A 91 -5.57 2.46 15.41
C ASP A 91 -5.08 1.30 14.55
N VAL A 92 -4.89 1.51 13.26
CA VAL A 92 -4.47 0.45 12.35
C VAL A 92 -2.97 0.26 12.39
N GLU A 93 -2.54 -0.99 12.54
CA GLU A 93 -1.13 -1.36 12.47
C GLU A 93 -0.93 -2.41 11.38
N LEU A 94 0.05 -2.18 10.52
CA LEU A 94 0.39 -3.06 9.40
C LEU A 94 1.84 -3.51 9.52
N GLU A 95 2.13 -4.68 8.97
CA GLU A 95 3.51 -5.19 8.90
C GLU A 95 3.89 -5.46 7.46
N LEU A 96 5.04 -4.95 7.04
CA LEU A 96 5.58 -5.15 5.70
C LEU A 96 5.97 -6.60 5.50
N THR A 97 5.36 -7.27 4.51
CA THR A 97 5.56 -8.70 4.26
C THR A 97 6.22 -8.99 2.91
N GLN A 98 6.11 -8.07 1.95
CA GLN A 98 6.66 -8.28 0.61
C GLN A 98 6.94 -6.95 -0.06
N VAL A 99 8.08 -6.85 -0.74
CA VAL A 99 8.45 -5.68 -1.54
C VAL A 99 8.40 -6.09 -3.01
N GLY A 100 7.59 -5.37 -3.79
CA GLY A 100 7.41 -5.65 -5.20
C GLY A 100 6.64 -6.92 -5.48
N LYS A 101 6.41 -7.21 -6.73
CA LYS A 101 5.77 -8.45 -7.18
C LYS A 101 6.17 -8.74 -8.63
N GLU A 102 6.03 -10.01 -9.02
CA GLU A 102 6.11 -10.38 -10.42
C GLU A 102 4.78 -10.12 -11.10
N CYS A 103 4.85 -9.62 -12.33
CA CYS A 103 3.68 -9.39 -13.15
C CYS A 103 3.81 -10.23 -14.42
N HIS A 104 3.04 -11.32 -14.51
CA HIS A 104 3.11 -12.27 -15.62
C HIS A 104 2.29 -11.84 -16.82
N SER A 105 1.30 -10.98 -16.61
CA SER A 105 0.50 -10.41 -17.69
C SER A 105 0.45 -8.90 -17.52
N HIS A 106 0.64 -8.18 -18.63
CA HIS A 106 0.69 -6.73 -18.61
C HIS A 106 -0.73 -6.17 -18.52
N CYS A 107 -0.95 -5.27 -17.54
CA CYS A 107 -2.22 -4.55 -17.42
C CYS A 107 -2.32 -3.45 -18.48
N GLU A 108 -3.48 -2.80 -18.56
CA GLU A 108 -3.70 -1.71 -19.52
C GLU A 108 -2.69 -0.58 -19.37
N ILE A 109 -2.31 -0.26 -18.14
CA ILE A 109 -1.30 0.79 -17.89
C ILE A 109 0.03 0.42 -18.54
N TYR A 110 0.47 -0.83 -18.39
CA TYR A 110 1.70 -1.30 -19.00
C TYR A 110 1.61 -1.24 -20.53
N LYS A 111 0.47 -1.63 -21.09
CA LYS A 111 0.27 -1.63 -22.55
C LYS A 111 0.35 -0.22 -23.13
N VAL A 112 -0.14 0.79 -22.41
CA VAL A 112 -0.13 2.19 -22.87
C VAL A 112 1.22 2.85 -22.62
N MET A 113 1.81 2.65 -21.44
CA MET A 113 3.00 3.37 -20.99
C MET A 113 4.31 2.59 -21.22
N GLY A 114 4.23 1.30 -21.51
CA GLY A 114 5.40 0.42 -21.59
C GLY A 114 6.03 0.15 -20.23
N ASP A 115 5.34 0.46 -19.14
CA ASP A 115 5.86 0.33 -17.78
C ASP A 115 4.71 0.31 -16.78
N CYS A 116 4.99 -0.21 -15.58
CA CYS A 116 4.08 -0.16 -14.46
C CYS A 116 4.90 -0.09 -13.18
N ILE A 117 4.53 0.82 -12.28
CA ILE A 117 5.31 1.05 -11.06
C ILE A 117 4.98 0.05 -9.94
N MET A 118 3.80 -0.58 -9.95
CA MET A 118 3.41 -1.49 -8.87
C MET A 118 4.38 -2.66 -8.68
N PRO A 119 4.83 -3.35 -9.74
CA PRO A 119 5.75 -4.49 -9.55
C PRO A 119 7.07 -4.14 -8.87
N ARG A 120 7.58 -2.91 -9.05
CA ARG A 120 8.88 -2.53 -8.48
C ARG A 120 8.77 -1.59 -7.29
N GLU A 121 7.72 -0.77 -7.20
CA GLU A 121 7.58 0.24 -6.15
C GLU A 121 6.55 -0.16 -5.10
N GLY A 122 5.61 -1.05 -5.44
CA GLY A 122 4.56 -1.44 -4.53
C GLY A 122 5.05 -2.39 -3.45
N VAL A 123 4.43 -2.32 -2.28
CA VAL A 123 4.71 -3.23 -1.17
C VAL A 123 3.41 -3.81 -0.64
N PHE A 124 3.52 -4.91 0.08
CA PHE A 124 2.37 -5.62 0.64
C PHE A 124 2.53 -5.75 2.14
N THR A 125 1.41 -5.74 2.84
CA THR A 125 1.38 -5.78 4.29
C THR A 125 0.29 -6.71 4.79
N ARG A 126 0.41 -7.07 6.07
CA ARG A 126 -0.59 -7.80 6.82
C ARG A 126 -1.12 -6.90 7.93
N VAL A 127 -2.40 -6.99 8.23
CA VAL A 127 -3.03 -6.18 9.28
C VAL A 127 -2.74 -6.84 10.63
N LEU A 128 -2.01 -6.15 11.49
CA LEU A 128 -1.72 -6.59 12.86
C LEU A 128 -2.79 -6.11 13.83
N HIS A 129 -3.34 -4.93 13.62
CA HIS A 129 -4.40 -4.37 14.43
C HIS A 129 -5.37 -3.63 13.52
N GLY A 130 -6.66 -3.88 13.69
CA GLY A 130 -7.70 -3.30 12.86
C GLY A 130 -8.16 -1.92 13.31
N GLY A 131 -8.98 -1.30 12.48
CA GLY A 131 -9.53 0.02 12.71
C GLY A 131 -9.98 0.65 11.40
N THR A 132 -10.28 1.94 11.43
CA THR A 132 -10.70 2.68 10.24
C THR A 132 -9.63 3.68 9.84
N ILE A 133 -9.29 3.70 8.54
CA ILE A 133 -8.46 4.76 7.96
C ILE A 133 -9.34 5.59 7.04
N SER A 134 -9.26 6.91 7.16
CA SER A 134 -10.01 7.84 6.33
C SER A 134 -9.07 8.88 5.74
N ALA A 135 -9.22 9.14 4.45
CA ALA A 135 -8.41 10.13 3.71
C ALA A 135 -9.30 11.06 2.90
N ARG A 136 -10.51 11.37 3.41
CA ARG A 136 -11.50 12.15 2.67
C ARG A 136 -11.28 13.65 2.69
N SER A 137 -10.54 14.16 3.66
CA SER A 137 -10.40 15.59 3.88
C SER A 137 -8.94 15.99 3.88
N TRP A 138 -8.61 17.07 3.18
CA TRP A 138 -7.28 17.66 3.21
C TRP A 138 -6.84 18.02 4.61
N ASP A 139 -7.77 18.53 5.42
CA ASP A 139 -7.45 19.02 6.76
C ASP A 139 -7.33 17.90 7.78
N ASN A 140 -7.86 16.71 7.45
CA ASN A 140 -7.94 15.57 8.37
C ASN A 140 -7.27 14.32 7.81
N GLN A 141 -6.28 14.48 6.95
CA GLN A 141 -5.50 13.33 6.48
C GLN A 141 -4.78 12.67 7.64
N VAL A 142 -4.97 11.38 7.78
CA VAL A 142 -4.40 10.63 8.89
C VAL A 142 -2.91 10.45 8.69
N GLU A 143 -2.13 10.73 9.73
CA GLU A 143 -0.69 10.55 9.69
C GLU A 143 -0.33 9.07 9.59
N PHE A 144 0.71 8.80 8.80
CA PHE A 144 1.22 7.47 8.58
C PHE A 144 2.63 7.38 9.15
N GLN A 145 2.80 6.55 10.17
CA GLN A 145 4.07 6.42 10.90
C GLN A 145 4.76 5.11 10.54
N VAL A 146 6.09 5.15 10.49
CA VAL A 146 6.90 3.98 10.15
C VAL A 146 7.81 3.65 11.32
N THR A 147 7.84 2.37 11.72
CA THR A 147 8.76 1.85 12.72
C THR A 147 9.54 0.71 12.09
N LEU A 148 10.86 0.87 12.00
CA LEU A 148 11.72 -0.16 11.46
C LEU A 148 11.78 -1.35 12.41
N PRO A 149 11.98 -2.58 11.90
CA PRO A 149 12.15 -3.74 12.76
C PRO A 149 13.42 -3.57 13.59
N LYS A 150 13.41 -4.13 14.80
CA LYS A 150 14.61 -4.11 15.65
C LYS A 150 15.71 -4.89 14.96
N ALA A 151 16.93 -4.33 14.94
CA ALA A 151 18.09 -5.05 14.47
C ALA A 151 18.25 -6.30 15.33
N GLY A 152 18.34 -7.39 14.73
CA GLY A 152 18.37 -8.66 15.40
C GLY A 152 19.52 -8.75 16.37
N ARG A 153 19.45 -8.47 17.23
CA ARG A 153 20.15 -8.24 17.88
C ARG A 153 20.83 -8.92 18.02
N GLU A 154 21.08 -8.93 17.57
CA GLU A 154 21.50 -8.88 17.25
C GLU A 154 21.46 -9.07 17.34
N GLY A 155 21.61 -9.78 17.54
CA GLY A 155 21.39 -9.57 17.07
C GLY A 155 20.83 -9.85 16.99
N ASP A 156 21.00 -10.33 17.08
CA ASP A 156 20.36 -10.12 16.56
C ASP A 156 20.22 -10.39 16.00
N PHE A 157 20.50 -10.98 15.88
CA PHE A 157 20.44 -10.89 14.93
C PHE A 157 20.62 -11.32 14.88
N HIS A 158 20.84 -11.84 15.07
CA HIS A 158 20.95 -11.66 14.62
C HIS A 158 20.81 -11.65 14.46
N GLY A 159 21.02 -11.98 15.07
CA GLY A 159 21.01 -11.56 14.51
C GLY A 159 21.09 -11.54 14.54
#